data_c3dcfb8ed2a28aef688dd116da9716a1
#
_entry.id   c3dcfb8ed2a28aef688dd116da9716a1
#
_cell.length_a   1.000
_cell.length_b   1.000
_cell.length_c   1.000
_cell.angle_alpha   90.00
_cell.angle_beta   90.00
_cell.angle_gamma   90.00
#
_symmetry.space_group_name_H-M   'P 1'
#
loop_
_entity.id
_entity.type
_entity.pdbx_description
1 polymer ?
#
loop_
_entity_poly.entity_id
_entity_poly.type
_entity_poly.pdbx_seq_one_letter_code
_entity_poly.pdbx_strand_id
1 'polypeptide(L)'
;MPAKVRIDSSFAQVKISMTSNDSALPKASGAPNAQDVVFLIFMVFVVIAVIWLGRFNFKEGLQLEDTKRNGEAWVAWLTETGTKRMEAGYEPSACAGGVKPEKQAEGAQAESKAASTWGACLAHIQSASELKGLINPILDTPLHVVEKCDKSDLSTRGAISLSNMVSTPLGSAVPVVISPLKEGDAIDGKLQIRVTVCDKGGYPIKIGELEF
;
A
#
# COMPACT_ATOMS: atom_id res chain seq x y z
N MET A 1 30.49 -11.52 8.45
CA MET A 1 30.46 -11.16 9.89
C MET A 1 29.31 -10.19 10.06
N PRO A 2 28.21 -10.54 10.71
CA PRO A 2 27.08 -9.63 10.90
C PRO A 2 27.31 -8.71 12.08
N ALA A 3 27.19 -7.42 11.84
CA ALA A 3 27.27 -6.38 12.87
C ALA A 3 26.03 -6.45 13.75
N LYS A 4 26.25 -6.67 15.05
CA LYS A 4 25.24 -6.74 16.08
C LYS A 4 24.90 -5.31 16.52
N VAL A 5 23.76 -4.78 16.09
CA VAL A 5 23.25 -3.50 16.57
C VAL A 5 22.69 -3.70 17.97
N ARG A 6 23.32 -3.06 18.95
CA ARG A 6 22.85 -3.05 20.34
C ARG A 6 21.98 -1.81 20.51
N ILE A 7 20.69 -2.01 20.68
CA ILE A 7 19.76 -0.93 21.02
C ILE A 7 19.74 -0.81 22.55
N ASP A 8 20.39 0.24 23.07
CA ASP A 8 20.28 0.61 24.47
C ASP A 8 18.97 1.37 24.70
N SER A 9 17.99 0.67 25.24
CA SER A 9 16.72 1.26 25.69
C SER A 9 16.92 1.85 27.10
N SER A 10 17.46 3.07 27.18
CA SER A 10 17.48 3.86 28.43
C SER A 10 16.10 4.51 28.62
N PHE A 11 15.19 3.77 29.25
CA PHE A 11 13.96 4.36 29.77
C PHE A 11 14.33 5.21 31.01
N ALA A 12 14.36 6.53 30.82
CA ALA A 12 14.42 7.47 31.91
C ALA A 12 13.16 7.31 32.77
N GLN A 13 13.31 6.69 33.93
CA GLN A 13 12.27 6.66 34.97
C GLN A 13 12.06 8.08 35.50
N VAL A 14 10.99 8.73 35.05
CA VAL A 14 10.51 9.97 35.68
C VAL A 14 9.92 9.58 37.03
N LYS A 15 10.70 9.78 38.08
CA LYS A 15 10.29 9.61 39.47
C LYS A 15 9.40 10.78 39.86
N ILE A 16 8.08 10.61 39.70
CA ILE A 16 7.09 11.58 40.19
C ILE A 16 7.06 11.46 41.71
N SER A 17 7.76 12.39 42.40
CA SER A 17 7.65 12.54 43.84
C SER A 17 6.31 13.18 44.15
N MET A 18 5.33 12.37 44.55
CA MET A 18 4.09 12.86 45.14
C MET A 18 4.37 13.34 46.53
N THR A 19 4.66 14.62 46.65
CA THR A 19 4.56 15.30 47.96
C THR A 19 3.09 15.35 48.35
N SER A 20 2.72 14.53 49.32
CA SER A 20 1.42 14.58 49.98
C SER A 20 1.34 15.89 50.76
N ASN A 21 0.82 16.94 50.14
CA ASN A 21 0.34 18.10 50.85
C ASN A 21 -1.07 17.76 51.37
N ASP A 22 -1.12 17.41 52.64
CA ASP A 22 -2.36 17.40 53.42
C ASP A 22 -2.92 18.83 53.52
N SER A 23 -3.38 19.39 52.41
CA SER A 23 -4.18 20.59 52.42
C SER A 23 -5.61 20.15 52.68
N ALA A 24 -6.10 20.43 53.88
CA ALA A 24 -7.47 20.24 54.31
C ALA A 24 -8.43 20.72 53.18
N LEU A 25 -9.11 19.78 52.54
CA LEU A 25 -10.16 20.08 51.58
C LEU A 25 -11.17 21.00 52.24
N PRO A 26 -11.43 22.21 51.73
CA PRO A 26 -12.55 23.03 52.21
C PRO A 26 -13.83 22.26 52.01
N LYS A 27 -14.57 22.08 53.10
CA LYS A 27 -15.91 21.50 53.12
C LYS A 27 -16.82 22.40 52.28
N ALA A 28 -16.87 22.17 50.98
CA ALA A 28 -17.79 22.83 50.05
C ALA A 28 -19.21 22.21 50.24
N SER A 29 -19.92 22.66 51.27
CA SER A 29 -21.34 22.39 51.45
C SER A 29 -22.16 23.50 50.76
N GLY A 30 -22.05 23.60 49.45
CA GLY A 30 -22.89 24.45 48.61
C GLY A 30 -23.48 23.57 47.54
N ALA A 31 -24.81 23.55 47.39
CA ALA A 31 -25.46 22.97 46.22
C ALA A 31 -24.81 23.63 44.97
N PRO A 32 -24.45 22.85 43.94
CA PRO A 32 -23.82 23.41 42.76
C PRO A 32 -24.78 24.44 42.12
N ASN A 33 -24.23 25.64 41.84
CA ASN A 33 -24.98 26.65 41.11
C ASN A 33 -25.36 26.13 39.74
N ALA A 34 -26.53 26.54 39.22
CA ALA A 34 -26.98 26.15 37.89
C ALA A 34 -25.90 26.42 36.81
N GLN A 35 -25.12 27.45 36.98
CA GLN A 35 -23.96 27.76 36.11
C GLN A 35 -22.85 26.68 36.15
N ASP A 36 -22.54 26.16 37.35
CA ASP A 36 -21.51 25.11 37.49
C ASP A 36 -21.98 23.80 36.86
N VAL A 37 -23.26 23.49 36.96
CA VAL A 37 -23.86 22.31 36.29
C VAL A 37 -23.81 22.44 34.79
N VAL A 38 -24.16 23.61 34.25
CA VAL A 38 -24.07 23.87 32.79
C VAL A 38 -22.63 23.79 32.31
N PHE A 39 -21.65 24.34 33.05
CA PHE A 39 -20.25 24.25 32.71
C PHE A 39 -19.72 22.81 32.73
N LEU A 40 -20.09 22.01 33.72
CA LEU A 40 -19.77 20.60 33.80
C LEU A 40 -20.30 19.81 32.61
N ILE A 41 -21.57 20.03 32.26
CA ILE A 41 -22.19 19.39 31.08
C ILE A 41 -21.45 19.77 29.80
N PHE A 42 -21.09 21.05 29.65
CA PHE A 42 -20.33 21.52 28.49
C PHE A 42 -18.93 20.86 28.43
N MET A 43 -18.22 20.76 29.56
CA MET A 43 -16.90 20.10 29.62
C MET A 43 -16.98 18.63 29.26
N VAL A 44 -18.01 17.92 29.76
CA VAL A 44 -18.23 16.51 29.37
C VAL A 44 -18.50 16.38 27.87
N PHE A 45 -19.30 17.28 27.32
CA PHE A 45 -19.60 17.29 25.87
C PHE A 45 -18.33 17.52 25.03
N VAL A 46 -17.47 18.46 25.45
CA VAL A 46 -16.16 18.72 24.77
C VAL A 46 -15.27 17.48 24.84
N VAL A 47 -15.17 16.83 25.99
CA VAL A 47 -14.34 15.60 26.14
C VAL A 47 -14.86 14.48 25.22
N ILE A 48 -16.18 14.28 25.18
CA ILE A 48 -16.79 13.28 24.28
C ILE A 48 -16.49 13.62 22.83
N ALA A 49 -16.62 14.89 22.42
CA ALA A 49 -16.33 15.34 21.06
C ALA A 49 -14.87 15.11 20.68
N VAL A 50 -13.92 15.41 21.58
CA VAL A 50 -12.49 15.18 21.35
C VAL A 50 -12.18 13.68 21.20
N ILE A 51 -12.73 12.84 22.06
CA ILE A 51 -12.56 11.38 21.95
C ILE A 51 -13.14 10.85 20.64
N TRP A 52 -14.32 11.34 20.26
CA TRP A 52 -14.98 10.91 19.03
C TRP A 52 -14.19 11.31 17.77
N LEU A 53 -13.73 12.56 17.70
CA LEU A 53 -12.87 13.06 16.61
C LEU A 53 -11.53 12.31 16.56
N GLY A 54 -10.93 12.05 17.74
CA GLY A 54 -9.68 11.29 17.82
C GLY A 54 -9.81 9.87 17.26
N ARG A 55 -10.92 9.18 17.59
CA ARG A 55 -11.18 7.83 17.04
C ARG A 55 -11.39 7.83 15.53
N PHE A 56 -12.01 8.87 15.00
CA PHE A 56 -12.26 8.97 13.55
C PHE A 56 -10.95 9.12 12.77
N ASN A 57 -10.10 10.06 13.18
CA ASN A 57 -8.81 10.31 12.55
C ASN A 57 -7.86 9.11 12.69
N PHE A 58 -7.91 8.39 13.82
CA PHE A 58 -7.07 7.21 14.03
C PHE A 58 -7.41 6.07 13.07
N LYS A 59 -8.69 5.81 12.81
CA LYS A 59 -9.11 4.79 11.84
C LYS A 59 -8.65 5.11 10.42
N GLU A 60 -8.72 6.38 10.01
CA GLU A 60 -8.27 6.78 8.68
C GLU A 60 -6.75 6.60 8.51
N GLY A 61 -5.98 6.90 9.56
CA GLY A 61 -4.54 6.66 9.57
C GLY A 61 -4.19 5.18 9.40
N LEU A 62 -4.86 4.29 10.13
CA LEU A 62 -4.65 2.85 10.02
C LEU A 62 -5.01 2.32 8.63
N GLN A 63 -6.14 2.74 8.06
CA GLN A 63 -6.53 2.34 6.71
C GLN A 63 -5.50 2.75 5.66
N LEU A 64 -4.93 3.94 5.78
CA LEU A 64 -3.89 4.40 4.87
C LEU A 64 -2.60 3.59 5.01
N GLU A 65 -2.22 3.26 6.24
CA GLU A 65 -1.03 2.45 6.52
C GLU A 65 -1.19 1.02 5.98
N ASP A 66 -2.34 0.40 6.21
CA ASP A 66 -2.64 -0.93 5.66
C ASP A 66 -2.69 -0.90 4.12
N THR A 67 -3.23 0.17 3.51
CA THR A 67 -3.20 0.34 2.05
C THR A 67 -1.76 0.42 1.52
N LYS A 68 -0.87 1.15 2.20
CA LYS A 68 0.56 1.21 1.84
C LYS A 68 1.24 -0.14 1.99
N ARG A 69 0.96 -0.86 3.09
CA ARG A 69 1.48 -2.22 3.31
C ARG A 69 1.08 -3.18 2.20
N ASN A 70 -0.16 -3.10 1.71
CA ASN A 70 -0.59 -3.88 0.55
C ASN A 70 0.23 -3.51 -0.70
N GLY A 71 0.50 -2.22 -0.93
CA GLY A 71 1.37 -1.78 -2.02
C GLY A 71 2.81 -2.27 -1.88
N GLU A 72 3.36 -2.27 -0.67
CA GLU A 72 4.70 -2.80 -0.38
C GLU A 72 4.78 -4.31 -0.63
N ALA A 73 3.74 -5.06 -0.28
CA ALA A 73 3.65 -6.49 -0.60
C ALA A 73 3.68 -6.73 -2.11
N TRP A 74 2.99 -5.89 -2.90
CA TRP A 74 3.06 -5.94 -4.36
C TRP A 74 4.46 -5.61 -4.89
N VAL A 75 5.12 -4.59 -4.36
CA VAL A 75 6.51 -4.24 -4.74
C VAL A 75 7.44 -5.41 -4.45
N ALA A 76 7.35 -6.00 -3.25
CA ALA A 76 8.18 -7.13 -2.85
C ALA A 76 7.98 -8.34 -3.79
N TRP A 77 6.73 -8.73 -4.03
CA TRP A 77 6.40 -9.86 -4.91
C TRP A 77 6.87 -9.61 -6.35
N LEU A 78 6.60 -8.43 -6.92
CA LEU A 78 7.01 -8.10 -8.28
C LEU A 78 8.54 -8.06 -8.41
N THR A 79 9.26 -7.56 -7.40
CA THR A 79 10.72 -7.53 -7.40
C THR A 79 11.30 -8.94 -7.38
N GLU A 80 10.79 -9.81 -6.52
CA GLU A 80 11.23 -11.20 -6.43
C GLU A 80 10.90 -11.96 -7.72
N THR A 81 9.69 -11.80 -8.22
CA THR A 81 9.22 -12.46 -9.44
C THR A 81 9.96 -11.92 -10.67
N GLY A 82 10.20 -10.61 -10.75
CA GLY A 82 10.86 -9.96 -11.88
C GLY A 82 12.23 -10.54 -12.17
N THR A 83 12.98 -10.92 -11.14
CA THR A 83 14.29 -11.56 -11.32
C THR A 83 14.17 -13.02 -11.80
N LYS A 84 13.17 -13.74 -11.32
CA LYS A 84 12.99 -15.19 -11.60
C LYS A 84 12.27 -15.45 -12.91
N ARG A 85 11.33 -14.60 -13.32
CA ARG A 85 10.48 -14.84 -14.49
C ARG A 85 11.20 -14.91 -15.83
N MET A 86 12.44 -14.38 -15.88
CA MET A 86 13.30 -14.45 -17.05
C MET A 86 14.07 -15.76 -17.16
N GLU A 87 14.01 -16.62 -16.13
CA GLU A 87 14.66 -17.92 -16.14
C GLU A 87 13.90 -18.93 -17.02
N ALA A 88 14.63 -19.80 -17.68
CA ALA A 88 14.02 -20.86 -18.49
C ALA A 88 13.22 -21.83 -17.60
N GLY A 89 11.97 -22.09 -17.98
CA GLY A 89 11.10 -22.99 -17.21
C GLY A 89 10.44 -22.36 -15.99
N TYR A 90 10.45 -21.04 -15.90
CA TYR A 90 9.72 -20.34 -14.81
C TYR A 90 8.24 -20.72 -14.82
N GLU A 91 7.79 -21.21 -13.68
CA GLU A 91 6.37 -21.42 -13.39
C GLU A 91 5.93 -20.36 -12.35
N PRO A 92 4.85 -19.65 -12.57
CA PRO A 92 3.78 -19.85 -13.56
C PRO A 92 4.08 -19.21 -14.93
N SER A 93 3.81 -19.98 -15.97
CA SER A 93 4.08 -19.57 -17.35
C SER A 93 3.33 -18.29 -17.77
N ALA A 94 2.21 -17.98 -17.10
CA ALA A 94 1.43 -16.76 -17.35
C ALA A 94 2.22 -15.45 -17.08
N CYS A 95 3.18 -15.48 -16.16
CA CYS A 95 4.05 -14.34 -15.84
C CYS A 95 5.47 -14.49 -16.43
N ALA A 96 5.76 -15.58 -17.15
CA ALA A 96 7.09 -15.82 -17.70
C ALA A 96 7.49 -14.70 -18.69
N GLY A 97 8.68 -14.15 -18.51
CA GLY A 97 9.33 -13.30 -19.51
C GLY A 97 9.69 -14.16 -20.71
N GLY A 98 9.35 -13.69 -21.90
CA GLY A 98 9.61 -14.46 -23.11
C GLY A 98 11.10 -14.72 -23.31
N VAL A 99 11.52 -15.95 -23.07
CA VAL A 99 12.75 -16.44 -23.69
C VAL A 99 12.43 -16.54 -25.18
N LYS A 100 12.98 -15.65 -26.01
CA LYS A 100 12.95 -15.84 -27.48
C LYS A 100 13.46 -17.25 -27.73
N PRO A 101 12.71 -18.12 -28.43
CA PRO A 101 13.25 -19.44 -28.74
C PRO A 101 14.51 -19.22 -29.57
N GLU A 102 15.64 -19.57 -28.99
CA GLU A 102 16.89 -19.68 -29.71
C GLU A 102 16.61 -20.63 -30.88
N LYS A 103 16.84 -20.18 -32.11
CA LYS A 103 16.66 -20.85 -33.39
C LYS A 103 16.29 -22.34 -33.25
N GLN A 104 15.00 -22.65 -33.25
CA GLN A 104 14.57 -24.01 -33.46
C GLN A 104 14.95 -24.42 -34.89
N ALA A 105 15.65 -25.56 -34.98
CA ALA A 105 16.00 -26.18 -36.24
C ALA A 105 14.76 -26.23 -37.15
N GLU A 106 14.97 -25.89 -38.45
CA GLU A 106 13.95 -25.97 -39.48
C GLU A 106 13.29 -27.36 -39.49
N GLY A 107 12.00 -27.38 -39.18
CA GLY A 107 11.19 -28.61 -39.36
C GLY A 107 10.11 -28.89 -38.31
N ALA A 108 10.08 -28.26 -37.14
CA ALA A 108 8.97 -28.42 -36.21
C ALA A 108 7.97 -27.28 -36.38
N GLN A 109 6.67 -27.62 -36.61
CA GLN A 109 5.60 -26.64 -36.52
C GLN A 109 5.66 -26.00 -35.15
N ALA A 110 6.19 -24.78 -35.10
CA ALA A 110 6.22 -23.98 -33.89
C ALA A 110 4.77 -23.68 -33.51
N GLU A 111 4.23 -24.40 -32.52
CA GLU A 111 3.13 -23.85 -31.73
C GLU A 111 3.65 -22.51 -31.20
N SER A 112 3.14 -21.45 -31.79
CA SER A 112 3.39 -20.07 -31.36
C SER A 112 2.95 -20.00 -29.89
N LYS A 113 3.89 -20.17 -28.96
CA LYS A 113 3.64 -19.94 -27.54
C LYS A 113 3.20 -18.50 -27.44
N ALA A 114 1.90 -18.31 -27.20
CA ALA A 114 1.30 -16.98 -27.10
C ALA A 114 2.13 -16.15 -26.13
N ALA A 115 2.55 -14.96 -26.57
CA ALA A 115 3.29 -14.04 -25.73
C ALA A 115 2.52 -13.86 -24.42
N SER A 116 3.20 -13.93 -23.28
CA SER A 116 2.58 -13.70 -21.99
C SER A 116 2.08 -12.25 -21.95
N THR A 117 0.82 -12.07 -21.58
CA THR A 117 0.22 -10.74 -21.44
C THR A 117 0.11 -10.35 -19.98
N TRP A 118 0.11 -9.05 -19.72
CA TRP A 118 -0.07 -8.54 -18.36
C TRP A 118 -1.39 -9.05 -17.75
N GLY A 119 -2.48 -9.11 -18.50
CA GLY A 119 -3.77 -9.61 -18.02
C GLY A 119 -3.72 -11.07 -17.56
N ALA A 120 -3.03 -11.94 -18.31
CA ALA A 120 -2.86 -13.34 -17.91
C ALA A 120 -2.02 -13.46 -16.62
N CYS A 121 -0.95 -12.68 -16.51
CA CYS A 121 -0.13 -12.63 -15.30
C CYS A 121 -0.92 -12.07 -14.11
N LEU A 122 -1.65 -10.98 -14.30
CA LEU A 122 -2.48 -10.37 -13.26
C LEU A 122 -3.56 -11.33 -12.74
N ALA A 123 -4.23 -12.06 -13.64
CA ALA A 123 -5.20 -13.08 -13.26
C ALA A 123 -4.56 -14.19 -12.41
N HIS A 124 -3.33 -14.61 -12.77
CA HIS A 124 -2.57 -15.56 -11.94
C HIS A 124 -2.24 -14.98 -10.56
N ILE A 125 -1.74 -13.73 -10.49
CA ILE A 125 -1.43 -13.04 -9.23
C ILE A 125 -2.65 -13.03 -8.32
N GLN A 126 -3.81 -12.64 -8.84
CA GLN A 126 -5.05 -12.53 -8.08
C GLN A 126 -5.64 -13.89 -7.64
N SER A 127 -5.37 -14.96 -8.37
CA SER A 127 -5.99 -16.28 -8.11
C SER A 127 -5.10 -17.25 -7.34
N ALA A 128 -3.79 -17.18 -7.51
CA ALA A 128 -2.88 -18.24 -7.09
C ALA A 128 -1.61 -17.75 -6.36
N SER A 129 -1.30 -16.45 -6.36
CA SER A 129 -0.12 -15.94 -5.67
C SER A 129 -0.39 -15.67 -4.17
N GLU A 130 0.67 -15.34 -3.45
CA GLU A 130 0.62 -14.90 -2.05
C GLU A 130 -0.23 -13.64 -1.85
N LEU A 131 -0.45 -12.88 -2.92
CA LEU A 131 -1.23 -11.64 -2.91
C LEU A 131 -2.74 -11.86 -2.95
N LYS A 132 -3.20 -13.09 -3.23
CA LYS A 132 -4.62 -13.46 -3.32
C LYS A 132 -5.45 -13.10 -2.08
N GLY A 133 -4.84 -13.17 -0.90
CA GLY A 133 -5.54 -12.95 0.38
C GLY A 133 -5.59 -11.50 0.84
N LEU A 134 -5.01 -10.57 0.10
CA LEU A 134 -4.99 -9.17 0.49
C LEU A 134 -6.38 -8.54 0.39
N ILE A 135 -6.71 -7.75 1.41
CA ILE A 135 -8.00 -7.05 1.51
C ILE A 135 -7.76 -5.55 1.35
N ASN A 136 -8.63 -4.89 0.62
CA ASN A 136 -8.68 -3.43 0.54
C ASN A 136 -9.22 -2.88 1.87
N PRO A 137 -8.42 -2.17 2.69
CA PRO A 137 -8.83 -1.75 4.03
C PRO A 137 -9.81 -0.59 4.02
N ILE A 138 -10.02 0.07 2.86
CA ILE A 138 -10.94 1.20 2.72
C ILE A 138 -12.35 0.71 2.36
N LEU A 139 -12.45 -0.28 1.46
CA LEU A 139 -13.71 -0.80 0.95
C LEU A 139 -14.13 -2.12 1.61
N ASP A 140 -13.25 -2.73 2.41
CA ASP A 140 -13.46 -4.07 3.02
C ASP A 140 -13.81 -5.15 1.97
N THR A 141 -13.13 -5.10 0.83
CA THR A 141 -13.30 -5.99 -0.32
C THR A 141 -11.96 -6.65 -0.66
N PRO A 142 -11.94 -7.73 -1.45
CA PRO A 142 -10.69 -8.24 -1.99
C PRO A 142 -9.91 -7.12 -2.70
N LEU A 143 -8.58 -7.11 -2.50
CA LEU A 143 -7.72 -6.12 -3.15
C LEU A 143 -7.77 -6.30 -4.66
N HIS A 144 -7.95 -5.22 -5.39
CA HIS A 144 -8.03 -5.23 -6.85
C HIS A 144 -7.10 -4.19 -7.47
N VAL A 145 -6.79 -4.39 -8.74
CA VAL A 145 -5.95 -3.50 -9.53
C VAL A 145 -6.83 -2.65 -10.43
N VAL A 146 -6.50 -1.37 -10.53
CA VAL A 146 -7.16 -0.38 -11.38
C VAL A 146 -6.16 0.26 -12.32
N GLU A 147 -6.62 0.76 -13.46
CA GLU A 147 -5.73 1.47 -14.39
C GLU A 147 -5.15 2.75 -13.79
N LYS A 148 -5.97 3.49 -13.07
CA LYS A 148 -5.56 4.77 -12.42
C LYS A 148 -6.40 5.03 -11.18
N CYS A 149 -5.85 5.81 -10.26
CA CYS A 149 -6.61 6.37 -9.16
C CYS A 149 -7.53 7.50 -9.68
N ASP A 150 -8.79 7.49 -9.30
CA ASP A 150 -9.78 8.48 -9.72
C ASP A 150 -10.59 8.98 -8.51
N LYS A 151 -10.57 10.30 -8.29
CA LYS A 151 -11.28 10.94 -7.17
C LYS A 151 -12.80 10.82 -7.28
N SER A 152 -13.29 10.75 -8.51
CA SER A 152 -14.74 10.65 -8.80
C SER A 152 -15.26 9.21 -8.70
N ASP A 153 -14.37 8.22 -8.80
CA ASP A 153 -14.70 6.81 -8.72
C ASP A 153 -14.35 6.22 -7.36
N LEU A 154 -15.39 5.98 -6.56
CA LEU A 154 -15.25 5.44 -5.21
C LEU A 154 -14.67 4.02 -5.21
N SER A 155 -14.84 3.27 -6.30
CA SER A 155 -14.33 1.89 -6.41
C SER A 155 -12.80 1.84 -6.49
N THR A 156 -12.13 2.92 -6.87
CA THR A 156 -10.66 2.97 -6.95
C THR A 156 -9.98 3.17 -5.59
N ARG A 157 -10.74 3.50 -4.55
CA ARG A 157 -10.17 3.76 -3.21
C ARG A 157 -9.55 2.50 -2.62
N GLY A 158 -8.32 2.62 -2.13
CA GLY A 158 -7.56 1.49 -1.59
C GLY A 158 -7.09 0.47 -2.62
N ALA A 159 -7.37 0.69 -3.91
CA ALA A 159 -6.91 -0.15 -5.00
C ALA A 159 -5.42 0.09 -5.32
N ILE A 160 -4.84 -0.84 -6.06
CA ILE A 160 -3.47 -0.73 -6.60
C ILE A 160 -3.55 -0.30 -8.06
N SER A 161 -2.69 0.62 -8.45
CA SER A 161 -2.48 0.99 -9.86
C SER A 161 -1.03 0.71 -10.24
N LEU A 162 -0.86 0.05 -11.37
CA LEU A 162 0.44 -0.35 -11.91
C LEU A 162 0.67 0.38 -13.23
N SER A 163 1.83 1.01 -13.35
CA SER A 163 2.16 1.78 -14.54
C SER A 163 3.52 1.35 -15.08
N ASN A 164 3.61 1.25 -16.39
CA ASN A 164 4.88 1.06 -17.08
C ASN A 164 5.59 2.40 -17.24
N MET A 165 6.89 2.42 -16.97
CA MET A 165 7.75 3.60 -17.12
C MET A 165 8.69 3.38 -18.30
N VAL A 166 8.57 4.20 -19.31
CA VAL A 166 9.45 4.16 -20.49
C VAL A 166 10.36 5.38 -20.48
N SER A 167 11.66 5.13 -20.43
CA SER A 167 12.67 6.18 -20.58
C SER A 167 12.65 6.71 -22.01
N THR A 168 12.53 8.01 -22.18
CA THR A 168 12.59 8.65 -23.49
C THR A 168 14.03 8.96 -23.87
N PRO A 169 14.34 9.10 -25.18
CA PRO A 169 15.68 9.45 -25.63
C PRO A 169 16.22 10.74 -25.00
N LEU A 170 17.52 10.80 -24.82
CA LEU A 170 18.24 11.98 -24.34
C LEU A 170 17.85 13.22 -25.19
N GLY A 171 17.44 14.31 -24.53
CA GLY A 171 16.98 15.54 -25.19
C GLY A 171 15.47 15.71 -25.29
N SER A 172 14.69 14.70 -24.84
CA SER A 172 13.23 14.86 -24.70
C SER A 172 12.88 15.78 -23.53
N ALA A 173 11.84 16.60 -23.70
CA ALA A 173 11.32 17.47 -22.64
C ALA A 173 10.74 16.68 -21.46
N VAL A 174 10.34 15.43 -21.69
CA VAL A 174 9.82 14.52 -20.67
C VAL A 174 10.75 13.31 -20.60
N PRO A 175 11.58 13.19 -19.54
CA PRO A 175 12.58 12.12 -19.45
C PRO A 175 12.00 10.73 -19.26
N VAL A 176 10.78 10.62 -18.72
CA VAL A 176 10.09 9.35 -18.48
C VAL A 176 8.61 9.49 -18.81
N VAL A 177 8.11 8.60 -19.64
CA VAL A 177 6.66 8.47 -19.91
C VAL A 177 6.11 7.37 -19.00
N ILE A 178 5.03 7.70 -18.29
CA ILE A 178 4.34 6.78 -17.39
C ILE A 178 2.97 6.49 -17.98
N SER A 179 2.69 5.23 -18.26
CA SER A 179 1.41 4.77 -18.79
C SER A 179 0.85 3.62 -17.95
N PRO A 180 -0.48 3.55 -17.72
CA PRO A 180 -1.07 2.40 -17.05
C PRO A 180 -0.75 1.10 -17.79
N LEU A 181 -0.44 0.04 -17.04
CA LEU A 181 -0.34 -1.31 -17.60
C LEU A 181 -1.74 -1.82 -17.94
N LYS A 182 -1.92 -2.24 -19.20
CA LYS A 182 -3.17 -2.78 -19.72
C LYS A 182 -3.10 -4.29 -19.84
N GLU A 183 -4.25 -4.94 -19.77
CA GLU A 183 -4.34 -6.41 -19.84
C GLU A 183 -3.68 -7.01 -21.11
N GLY A 184 -3.76 -6.29 -22.24
CA GLY A 184 -3.15 -6.72 -23.51
C GLY A 184 -1.65 -6.44 -23.64
N ASP A 185 -1.04 -5.74 -22.71
CA ASP A 185 0.38 -5.39 -22.82
C ASP A 185 1.25 -6.65 -22.71
N ALA A 186 2.18 -6.79 -23.65
CA ALA A 186 3.14 -7.88 -23.64
C ALA A 186 4.15 -7.69 -22.51
N ILE A 187 4.47 -8.79 -21.84
CA ILE A 187 5.45 -8.81 -20.73
C ILE A 187 6.66 -9.69 -21.06
N ASP A 188 6.99 -9.82 -22.32
CA ASP A 188 8.07 -10.66 -22.85
C ASP A 188 9.47 -10.09 -22.62
N GLY A 189 9.57 -8.91 -22.07
CA GLY A 189 10.84 -8.25 -21.74
C GLY A 189 10.86 -7.69 -20.32
N LYS A 190 11.95 -7.00 -19.99
CA LYS A 190 12.05 -6.25 -18.73
C LYS A 190 11.16 -5.03 -18.77
N LEU A 191 10.34 -4.90 -17.77
CA LEU A 191 9.43 -3.77 -17.58
C LEU A 191 9.88 -2.94 -16.38
N GLN A 192 9.86 -1.62 -16.53
CA GLN A 192 10.00 -0.71 -15.40
C GLN A 192 8.59 -0.40 -14.87
N ILE A 193 8.26 -0.93 -13.70
CA ILE A 193 6.93 -0.80 -13.12
C ILE A 193 6.94 0.17 -11.95
N ARG A 194 6.01 1.11 -11.96
CA ARG A 194 5.66 1.91 -10.80
C ARG A 194 4.41 1.34 -10.14
N VAL A 195 4.53 1.06 -8.84
CA VAL A 195 3.41 0.65 -7.98
C VAL A 195 2.89 1.86 -7.24
N THR A 196 1.60 2.08 -7.37
CA THR A 196 0.87 3.19 -6.75
C THR A 196 -0.33 2.63 -6.02
N VAL A 197 -0.68 3.16 -4.86
CA VAL A 197 -1.93 2.87 -4.17
C VAL A 197 -2.83 4.09 -4.19
N CYS A 198 -4.13 3.87 -4.28
CA CYS A 198 -5.11 4.93 -4.23
C CYS A 198 -5.55 5.17 -2.78
N ASP A 199 -5.42 6.39 -2.28
CA ASP A 199 -5.87 6.73 -0.95
C ASP A 199 -7.41 6.81 -0.86
N LYS A 200 -7.92 7.14 0.32
CA LYS A 200 -9.37 7.32 0.57
C LYS A 200 -9.99 8.45 -0.27
N GLY A 201 -9.20 9.44 -0.67
CA GLY A 201 -9.61 10.54 -1.55
C GLY A 201 -9.51 10.23 -3.04
N GLY A 202 -9.01 9.03 -3.42
CA GLY A 202 -8.74 8.68 -4.82
C GLY A 202 -7.45 9.32 -5.36
N TYR A 203 -6.55 9.78 -4.47
CA TYR A 203 -5.25 10.32 -4.88
C TYR A 203 -4.22 9.21 -4.98
N PRO A 204 -3.32 9.27 -5.98
CA PRO A 204 -2.26 8.30 -6.13
C PRO A 204 -1.13 8.55 -5.13
N ILE A 205 -0.74 7.51 -4.40
CA ILE A 205 0.44 7.49 -3.52
C ILE A 205 1.43 6.50 -4.11
N LYS A 206 2.59 6.99 -4.53
CA LYS A 206 3.68 6.14 -5.02
C LYS A 206 4.26 5.31 -3.87
N ILE A 207 4.33 3.98 -4.06
CA ILE A 207 4.93 3.05 -3.11
C ILE A 207 6.34 2.68 -3.54
N GLY A 208 6.54 2.30 -4.80
CA GLY A 208 7.84 1.90 -5.30
C GLY A 208 7.93 1.89 -6.81
N GLU A 209 9.15 1.77 -7.29
CA GLU A 209 9.51 1.57 -8.69
C GLU A 209 10.47 0.39 -8.74
N LEU A 210 10.28 -0.51 -9.68
CA LEU A 210 11.03 -1.75 -9.77
C LEU A 210 11.17 -2.21 -11.23
N GLU A 211 12.11 -3.11 -11.46
CA GLU A 211 12.25 -3.86 -12.72
C GLU A 211 11.54 -5.21 -12.56
N PHE A 212 10.61 -5.47 -13.49
CA PHE A 212 9.83 -6.71 -13.56
C PHE A 212 10.10 -7.43 -14.86
#